data_db4bed6c4027d5f45b549cfca1187aea
#
_entry.id   db4bed6c4027d5f45b549cfca1187aea
#
_cell.length_a   1.000
_cell.length_b   1.000
_cell.length_c   1.000
_cell.angle_alpha   90.00
_cell.angle_beta   90.00
_cell.angle_gamma   90.00
#
_symmetry.space_group_name_H-M   'P 1'
#
loop_
_entity.id
_entity.type
_entity.pdbx_description
1 polymer ?
#
loop_
_entity_poly.entity_id
_entity_poly.type
_entity_poly.pdbx_seq_one_letter_code
_entity_poly.pdbx_strand_id
1 'polypeptide(L)'
;SHYVSEVCMESTGIYWMPIWRLLEDDFYLRLVNPQFPKQLPGRKSDVKDAQWIATVVLKGLVRDSFVPDGNIQSLRQYGRRINEINKDLVRSEQRIDMILQRCNIRLSNCVSRTKNKSYRKVVEALIAGESSADVLVNLIHGRTVNRHGRSAVHDALEGFIRQSDRDLLKQ
;
A
#
# COMPACT_ATOMS: atom_id res chain seq x y z
N SER A 1 -42.83 -10.85 -21.72
CA SER A 1 -41.89 -9.98 -21.04
C SER A 1 -41.64 -10.57 -19.64
N HIS A 2 -40.39 -10.78 -19.29
CA HIS A 2 -40.04 -11.21 -17.94
C HIS A 2 -39.83 -9.94 -17.08
N TYR A 3 -40.64 -9.79 -16.03
CA TYR A 3 -40.45 -8.71 -15.07
C TYR A 3 -39.28 -9.10 -14.14
N VAL A 4 -38.14 -8.46 -14.31
CA VAL A 4 -36.99 -8.57 -13.39
C VAL A 4 -37.18 -7.52 -12.31
N SER A 5 -37.22 -7.92 -11.05
CA SER A 5 -37.34 -7.02 -9.90
C SER A 5 -36.09 -7.05 -9.01
N GLU A 6 -35.31 -8.09 -9.14
CA GLU A 6 -34.11 -8.33 -8.31
C GLU A 6 -32.88 -8.64 -9.17
N VAL A 7 -31.75 -8.00 -8.86
CA VAL A 7 -30.46 -8.24 -9.54
C VAL A 7 -29.42 -8.60 -8.49
N CYS A 8 -28.75 -9.72 -8.73
CA CYS A 8 -27.67 -10.18 -7.86
C CYS A 8 -26.32 -10.05 -8.55
N MET A 9 -25.33 -9.54 -7.84
CA MET A 9 -23.97 -9.33 -8.33
C MET A 9 -22.95 -9.94 -7.37
N GLU A 10 -21.85 -10.43 -7.93
CA GLU A 10 -20.70 -10.87 -7.14
C GLU A 10 -19.80 -9.68 -6.76
N SER A 11 -19.34 -9.62 -5.51
CA SER A 11 -18.48 -8.55 -4.98
C SER A 11 -17.02 -8.68 -5.41
N THR A 12 -16.74 -9.11 -6.65
CA THR A 12 -15.38 -9.25 -7.17
C THR A 12 -14.80 -7.90 -7.59
N GLY A 13 -13.72 -7.50 -6.95
CA GLY A 13 -12.99 -6.27 -7.25
C GLY A 13 -13.85 -5.01 -7.15
N ILE A 14 -13.78 -4.15 -8.17
CA ILE A 14 -14.52 -2.89 -8.26
C ILE A 14 -15.62 -2.92 -9.34
N TYR A 15 -15.72 -4.01 -10.10
CA TYR A 15 -16.54 -4.09 -11.33
C TYR A 15 -18.06 -4.03 -11.07
N TRP A 16 -18.51 -4.43 -9.88
CA TRP A 16 -19.90 -4.34 -9.48
C TRP A 16 -20.36 -2.89 -9.21
N MET A 17 -19.45 -1.98 -8.85
CA MET A 17 -19.80 -0.61 -8.42
C MET A 17 -20.47 0.24 -9.51
N PRO A 18 -19.98 0.29 -10.75
CA PRO A 18 -20.65 1.05 -11.81
C PRO A 18 -22.03 0.46 -12.16
N ILE A 19 -22.16 -0.87 -12.14
CA ILE A 19 -23.42 -1.55 -12.42
C ILE A 19 -24.41 -1.29 -11.30
N TRP A 20 -23.97 -1.35 -10.04
CA TRP A 20 -24.78 -1.02 -8.87
C TRP A 20 -25.40 0.37 -8.99
N ARG A 21 -24.58 1.39 -9.24
CA ARG A 21 -25.01 2.78 -9.35
C ARG A 21 -25.99 3.03 -10.49
N LEU A 22 -25.91 2.22 -11.54
CA LEU A 22 -26.81 2.33 -12.68
C LEU A 22 -28.19 1.73 -12.38
N LEU A 23 -28.23 0.72 -11.53
CA LEU A 23 -29.42 -0.11 -11.32
C LEU A 23 -30.09 0.12 -9.95
N GLU A 24 -29.47 0.85 -9.01
CA GLU A 24 -29.95 0.97 -7.63
C GLU A 24 -31.30 1.68 -7.48
N ASP A 25 -31.65 2.54 -8.44
CA ASP A 25 -32.94 3.25 -8.44
C ASP A 25 -34.08 2.40 -9.01
N ASP A 26 -33.79 1.41 -9.86
CA ASP A 26 -34.78 0.64 -10.62
C ASP A 26 -35.03 -0.77 -10.08
N PHE A 27 -34.04 -1.35 -9.37
CA PHE A 27 -34.02 -2.77 -8.99
C PHE A 27 -33.67 -2.97 -7.52
N TYR A 28 -34.18 -4.05 -6.94
CA TYR A 28 -33.67 -4.53 -5.66
C TYR A 28 -32.32 -5.23 -5.90
N LEU A 29 -31.25 -4.62 -5.40
CA LEU A 29 -29.88 -5.09 -5.66
C LEU A 29 -29.34 -5.91 -4.49
N ARG A 30 -28.73 -7.05 -4.82
CA ARG A 30 -28.04 -7.91 -3.87
C ARG A 30 -26.58 -8.10 -4.29
N LEU A 31 -25.66 -7.83 -3.36
CA LEU A 31 -24.23 -8.07 -3.55
C LEU A 31 -23.82 -9.29 -2.74
N VAL A 32 -23.28 -10.31 -3.37
CA VAL A 32 -22.88 -11.55 -2.70
C VAL A 32 -21.36 -11.73 -2.68
N ASN A 33 -20.87 -12.33 -1.60
CA ASN A 33 -19.44 -12.62 -1.48
C ASN A 33 -19.09 -13.85 -2.34
N PRO A 34 -18.06 -13.74 -3.23
CA PRO A 34 -17.66 -14.83 -4.13
C PRO A 34 -17.18 -16.11 -3.43
N GLN A 35 -16.83 -16.03 -2.16
CA GLN A 35 -16.42 -17.22 -1.40
C GLN A 35 -17.58 -18.18 -1.14
N PHE A 36 -18.80 -17.72 -0.99
CA PHE A 36 -19.96 -18.57 -0.72
C PHE A 36 -20.33 -19.48 -1.91
N PRO A 37 -20.48 -18.98 -3.14
CA PRO A 37 -20.74 -19.82 -4.29
C PRO A 37 -19.61 -20.84 -4.59
N LYS A 38 -18.36 -20.51 -4.26
CA LYS A 38 -17.20 -21.40 -4.50
C LYS A 38 -17.14 -22.60 -3.56
N GLN A 39 -17.76 -22.52 -2.40
CA GLN A 39 -17.81 -23.61 -1.43
C GLN A 39 -18.88 -24.65 -1.76
N LEU A 40 -19.80 -24.36 -2.67
CA LEU A 40 -20.86 -25.25 -3.07
C LEU A 40 -20.44 -26.08 -4.30
N PRO A 41 -20.77 -27.39 -4.37
CA PRO A 41 -20.43 -28.22 -5.50
C PRO A 41 -21.22 -27.82 -6.75
N GLY A 42 -20.54 -27.59 -7.84
CA GLY A 42 -21.11 -27.18 -9.13
C GLY A 42 -20.07 -26.48 -10.01
N ARG A 43 -20.21 -26.43 -11.33
CA ARG A 43 -19.15 -25.96 -12.22
C ARG A 43 -19.57 -25.35 -13.54
N LYS A 44 -18.79 -24.54 -14.04
CA LYS A 44 -17.84 -23.52 -14.46
C LYS A 44 -17.91 -23.25 -15.97
N SER A 45 -18.71 -22.28 -16.32
CA SER A 45 -18.57 -21.39 -17.47
C SER A 45 -19.28 -20.09 -17.06
N ASP A 46 -18.92 -18.93 -17.60
CA ASP A 46 -19.44 -17.65 -17.18
C ASP A 46 -20.98 -17.58 -17.20
N VAL A 47 -21.63 -18.20 -18.22
CA VAL A 47 -23.10 -18.33 -18.29
C VAL A 47 -23.64 -19.24 -17.19
N LYS A 48 -22.96 -20.33 -16.88
CA LYS A 48 -23.35 -21.23 -15.79
C LYS A 48 -23.09 -20.61 -14.42
N ASP A 49 -22.11 -19.73 -14.31
CA ASP A 49 -21.84 -18.99 -13.07
C ASP A 49 -22.96 -18.01 -12.76
N ALA A 50 -23.51 -17.28 -13.73
CA ALA A 50 -24.66 -16.42 -13.55
C ALA A 50 -25.91 -17.20 -13.16
N GLN A 51 -26.21 -18.30 -13.83
CA GLN A 51 -27.32 -19.19 -13.48
C GLN A 51 -27.15 -19.82 -12.09
N TRP A 52 -25.92 -20.17 -11.74
CA TRP A 52 -25.61 -20.72 -10.43
C TRP A 52 -25.82 -19.68 -9.33
N ILE A 53 -25.31 -18.46 -9.49
CA ILE A 53 -25.53 -17.36 -8.54
C ILE A 53 -27.03 -17.12 -8.35
N ALA A 54 -27.79 -17.02 -9.42
CA ALA A 54 -29.25 -16.88 -9.36
C ALA A 54 -29.92 -18.03 -8.57
N THR A 55 -29.49 -19.27 -8.82
CA THR A 55 -30.02 -20.46 -8.14
C THR A 55 -29.74 -20.45 -6.63
N VAL A 56 -28.51 -20.13 -6.21
CA VAL A 56 -28.15 -20.13 -4.79
C VAL A 56 -28.76 -18.96 -4.03
N VAL A 57 -28.96 -17.83 -4.70
CA VAL A 57 -29.70 -16.67 -4.16
C VAL A 57 -31.16 -17.02 -3.94
N LEU A 58 -31.84 -17.60 -4.94
CA LEU A 58 -33.24 -18.04 -4.85
C LEU A 58 -33.47 -19.06 -3.74
N LYS A 59 -32.48 -19.94 -3.50
CA LYS A 59 -32.56 -20.93 -2.42
C LYS A 59 -32.17 -20.37 -1.04
N GLY A 60 -31.82 -19.07 -0.93
CA GLY A 60 -31.41 -18.46 0.32
C GLY A 60 -30.08 -18.96 0.89
N LEU A 61 -29.25 -19.59 0.05
CA LEU A 61 -27.98 -20.22 0.46
C LEU A 61 -26.81 -19.23 0.57
N VAL A 62 -27.02 -17.98 0.23
CA VAL A 62 -26.01 -16.91 0.31
C VAL A 62 -26.48 -15.77 1.19
N ARG A 63 -25.52 -15.13 1.86
CA ARG A 63 -25.76 -13.91 2.61
C ARG A 63 -25.34 -12.70 1.79
N ASP A 64 -26.13 -11.66 1.85
CA ASP A 64 -25.84 -10.40 1.18
C ASP A 64 -24.65 -9.71 1.86
N SER A 65 -23.80 -9.12 1.05
CA SER A 65 -22.75 -8.22 1.52
C SER A 65 -23.38 -6.84 1.78
N PHE A 66 -23.01 -6.25 2.89
CA PHE A 66 -23.43 -4.88 3.20
C PHE A 66 -22.80 -3.88 2.23
N VAL A 67 -23.62 -3.15 1.50
CA VAL A 67 -23.19 -2.04 0.65
C VAL A 67 -23.50 -0.74 1.41
N PRO A 68 -22.48 0.00 1.85
CA PRO A 68 -22.68 1.26 2.55
C PRO A 68 -23.16 2.34 1.58
N ASP A 69 -23.71 3.43 2.12
CA ASP A 69 -24.05 4.61 1.34
C ASP A 69 -22.84 5.24 0.62
N GLY A 70 -23.08 6.12 -0.36
CA GLY A 70 -22.06 6.72 -1.20
C GLY A 70 -20.98 7.51 -0.41
N ASN A 71 -21.36 8.14 0.71
CA ASN A 71 -20.42 8.90 1.53
C ASN A 71 -19.43 7.95 2.24
N ILE A 72 -19.96 6.88 2.81
CA ILE A 72 -19.12 5.85 3.46
C ILE A 72 -18.27 5.11 2.43
N GLN A 73 -18.77 4.86 1.22
CA GLN A 73 -17.97 4.31 0.13
C GLN A 73 -16.78 5.23 -0.21
N SER A 74 -17.04 6.53 -0.32
CA SER A 74 -15.99 7.54 -0.59
C SER A 74 -14.95 7.58 0.53
N LEU A 75 -15.38 7.62 1.79
CA LEU A 75 -14.47 7.57 2.95
C LEU A 75 -13.60 6.31 2.96
N ARG A 76 -14.17 5.15 2.62
CA ARG A 76 -13.40 3.90 2.48
C ARG A 76 -12.36 3.97 1.37
N GLN A 77 -12.66 4.61 0.24
CA GLN A 77 -11.71 4.82 -0.86
C GLN A 77 -10.56 5.72 -0.42
N TYR A 78 -10.84 6.84 0.24
CA TYR A 78 -9.79 7.70 0.80
C TYR A 78 -8.92 6.97 1.83
N GLY A 79 -9.52 6.21 2.74
CA GLY A 79 -8.78 5.42 3.72
C GLY A 79 -7.85 4.38 3.07
N ARG A 80 -8.34 3.69 2.03
CA ARG A 80 -7.50 2.76 1.24
C ARG A 80 -6.35 3.49 0.56
N ARG A 81 -6.61 4.65 -0.07
CA ARG A 81 -5.57 5.45 -0.74
C ARG A 81 -4.50 5.94 0.24
N ILE A 82 -4.89 6.41 1.42
CA ILE A 82 -3.95 6.80 2.47
C ILE A 82 -3.06 5.61 2.87
N ASN A 83 -3.66 4.42 3.05
CA ASN A 83 -2.90 3.22 3.39
C ASN A 83 -1.93 2.80 2.28
N GLU A 84 -2.30 2.92 1.01
CA GLU A 84 -1.41 2.66 -0.13
C GLU A 84 -0.23 3.62 -0.15
N ILE A 85 -0.48 4.93 -0.02
CA ILE A 85 0.57 5.94 0.04
C ILE A 85 1.54 5.66 1.21
N ASN A 86 1.02 5.29 2.37
CA ASN A 86 1.86 4.93 3.51
C ASN A 86 2.72 3.70 3.24
N LYS A 87 2.17 2.68 2.58
CA LYS A 87 2.94 1.50 2.16
C LYS A 87 4.04 1.86 1.16
N ASP A 88 3.75 2.73 0.20
CA ASP A 88 4.72 3.17 -0.79
C ASP A 88 5.83 4.00 -0.15
N LEU A 89 5.48 4.86 0.83
CA LEU A 89 6.47 5.59 1.62
C LEU A 89 7.43 4.63 2.34
N VAL A 90 6.89 3.64 3.06
CA VAL A 90 7.72 2.64 3.77
C VAL A 90 8.61 1.86 2.78
N ARG A 91 8.09 1.48 1.62
CA ARG A 91 8.88 0.80 0.58
C ARG A 91 10.03 1.68 0.07
N SER A 92 9.77 2.98 -0.14
CA SER A 92 10.80 3.93 -0.58
C SER A 92 11.88 4.11 0.48
N GLU A 93 11.50 4.24 1.75
CA GLU A 93 12.44 4.32 2.87
C GLU A 93 13.31 3.04 2.98
N GLN A 94 12.71 1.87 2.83
CA GLN A 94 13.45 0.60 2.82
C GLN A 94 14.43 0.52 1.65
N ARG A 95 14.04 1.01 0.46
CA ARG A 95 14.90 1.06 -0.71
C ARG A 95 16.11 1.95 -0.48
N ILE A 96 15.91 3.14 0.07
CA ILE A 96 17.02 4.04 0.42
C ILE A 96 17.97 3.35 1.40
N ASP A 97 17.43 2.76 2.46
CA ASP A 97 18.25 2.08 3.47
C ASP A 97 19.06 0.91 2.87
N MET A 98 18.46 0.10 1.99
CA MET A 98 19.14 -0.97 1.28
C MET A 98 20.32 -0.46 0.43
N ILE A 99 20.12 0.68 -0.27
CA ILE A 99 21.21 1.29 -1.06
C ILE A 99 22.35 1.74 -0.14
N LEU A 100 22.03 2.41 0.97
CA LEU A 100 23.03 2.86 1.93
C LEU A 100 23.79 1.67 2.56
N GLN A 101 23.08 0.62 2.97
CA GLN A 101 23.71 -0.58 3.53
C GLN A 101 24.64 -1.28 2.53
N ARG A 102 24.25 -1.34 1.26
CA ARG A 102 25.11 -1.86 0.18
C ARG A 102 26.40 -1.05 0.04
N CYS A 103 26.35 0.24 0.35
CA CYS A 103 27.50 1.14 0.39
C CYS A 103 28.27 1.07 1.72
N ASN A 104 27.93 0.18 2.64
CA ASN A 104 28.41 0.09 4.04
C ASN A 104 28.01 1.30 4.91
N ILE A 105 27.07 2.13 4.49
CA ILE A 105 26.56 3.27 5.26
C ILE A 105 25.36 2.82 6.09
N ARG A 106 25.53 2.75 7.42
CA ARG A 106 24.54 2.21 8.36
C ARG A 106 23.82 3.33 9.13
N LEU A 107 23.39 4.36 8.43
CA LEU A 107 22.73 5.54 9.01
C LEU A 107 21.54 5.20 9.89
N SER A 108 20.77 4.18 9.51
CA SER A 108 19.58 3.71 10.26
C SER A 108 19.88 3.16 11.66
N ASN A 109 21.14 2.80 11.96
CA ASN A 109 21.55 2.37 13.30
C ASN A 109 21.56 3.54 14.31
N CYS A 110 21.82 4.75 13.83
CA CYS A 110 21.96 5.95 14.66
C CYS A 110 20.77 6.89 14.54
N VAL A 111 20.11 6.93 13.39
CA VAL A 111 19.06 7.89 13.05
C VAL A 111 17.83 7.17 12.53
N SER A 112 16.67 7.36 13.18
CA SER A 112 15.42 6.79 12.68
C SER A 112 15.07 7.34 11.28
N ARG A 113 14.58 6.49 10.39
CA ARG A 113 14.36 6.81 8.96
C ARG A 113 13.25 7.84 8.77
N THR A 114 12.10 7.60 9.36
CA THR A 114 10.89 8.40 9.17
C THR A 114 10.98 9.73 9.91
N LYS A 115 10.66 10.82 9.24
CA LYS A 115 10.52 12.18 9.81
C LYS A 115 11.78 12.80 10.41
N ASN A 116 12.95 12.15 10.37
CA ASN A 116 14.17 12.71 10.95
C ASN A 116 14.88 13.62 9.94
N LYS A 117 14.97 14.91 10.29
CA LYS A 117 15.66 15.91 9.47
C LYS A 117 17.14 15.58 9.23
N SER A 118 17.81 14.95 10.21
CA SER A 118 19.21 14.53 10.07
C SER A 118 19.37 13.43 9.03
N TYR A 119 18.47 12.43 9.02
CA TYR A 119 18.49 11.37 8.01
C TYR A 119 18.41 11.95 6.60
N ARG A 120 17.42 12.84 6.38
CA ARG A 120 17.23 13.50 5.08
C ARG A 120 18.46 14.32 4.66
N LYS A 121 19.01 15.14 5.55
CA LYS A 121 20.20 15.96 5.27
C LYS A 121 21.40 15.10 4.86
N VAL A 122 21.63 13.97 5.53
CA VAL A 122 22.72 13.06 5.17
C VAL A 122 22.47 12.43 3.81
N VAL A 123 21.26 11.93 3.52
CA VAL A 123 20.94 11.37 2.21
C VAL A 123 21.07 12.41 1.09
N GLU A 124 20.59 13.63 1.30
CA GLU A 124 20.72 14.74 0.34
C GLU A 124 22.20 15.10 0.08
N ALA A 125 23.03 15.12 1.12
CA ALA A 125 24.47 15.36 0.98
C ALA A 125 25.17 14.24 0.19
N LEU A 126 24.83 12.97 0.47
CA LEU A 126 25.32 11.83 -0.29
C LEU A 126 24.92 11.91 -1.78
N ILE A 127 23.69 12.30 -2.08
CA ILE A 127 23.19 12.53 -3.45
C ILE A 127 23.98 13.68 -4.11
N ALA A 128 24.29 14.76 -3.37
CA ALA A 128 25.03 15.91 -3.87
C ALA A 128 26.50 15.64 -4.15
N GLY A 129 27.02 14.47 -3.74
CA GLY A 129 28.42 14.09 -3.99
C GLY A 129 29.28 13.98 -2.76
N GLU A 130 28.78 14.41 -1.58
CA GLU A 130 29.55 14.25 -0.33
C GLU A 130 29.73 12.78 0.03
N SER A 131 30.92 12.43 0.53
CA SER A 131 31.24 11.06 0.97
C SER A 131 32.10 11.03 2.24
N SER A 132 32.53 12.21 2.73
CA SER A 132 33.30 12.29 3.97
C SER A 132 32.44 12.05 5.19
N ALA A 133 32.74 11.00 5.95
CA ALA A 133 32.03 10.70 7.20
C ALA A 133 32.14 11.86 8.20
N ASP A 134 33.26 12.58 8.26
CA ASP A 134 33.44 13.76 9.12
C ASP A 134 32.48 14.89 8.80
N VAL A 135 32.22 15.13 7.52
CA VAL A 135 31.23 16.13 7.08
C VAL A 135 29.81 15.66 7.38
N LEU A 136 29.50 14.41 7.07
CA LEU A 136 28.18 13.81 7.27
C LEU A 136 27.76 13.76 8.75
N VAL A 137 28.69 13.48 9.67
CA VAL A 137 28.44 13.51 11.13
C VAL A 137 27.91 14.88 11.57
N ASN A 138 28.43 15.97 11.01
CA ASN A 138 28.04 17.33 11.38
C ASN A 138 26.60 17.69 10.91
N LEU A 139 26.02 16.91 10.01
CA LEU A 139 24.61 17.04 9.59
C LEU A 139 23.64 16.37 10.55
N ILE A 140 24.15 15.54 11.47
CA ILE A 140 23.34 14.83 12.45
C ILE A 140 23.13 15.71 13.68
N HIS A 141 21.90 15.70 14.19
CA HIS A 141 21.55 16.51 15.35
C HIS A 141 22.39 16.12 16.58
N GLY A 142 22.92 17.11 17.29
CA GLY A 142 23.85 16.93 18.42
C GLY A 142 23.36 15.96 19.50
N ARG A 143 22.04 15.93 19.82
CA ARG A 143 21.47 14.93 20.76
C ARG A 143 21.69 13.49 20.30
N THR A 144 21.61 13.24 19.00
CA THR A 144 21.84 11.89 18.44
C THR A 144 23.31 11.53 18.54
N VAL A 145 24.20 12.47 18.18
CA VAL A 145 25.65 12.29 18.30
C VAL A 145 26.06 12.06 19.75
N ASN A 146 25.52 12.84 20.69
CA ASN A 146 25.81 12.67 22.12
C ASN A 146 25.28 11.33 22.69
N ARG A 147 24.14 10.86 22.18
CA ARG A 147 23.53 9.60 22.62
C ARG A 147 24.31 8.36 22.18
N HIS A 148 24.80 8.35 20.95
CA HIS A 148 25.48 7.20 20.35
C HIS A 148 27.01 7.27 20.44
N GLY A 149 27.55 8.48 20.70
CA GLY A 149 28.97 8.77 20.62
C GLY A 149 29.41 9.16 19.20
N ARG A 150 30.28 10.18 19.09
CA ARG A 150 30.72 10.72 17.77
C ARG A 150 31.45 9.67 16.94
N SER A 151 32.30 8.84 17.56
CA SER A 151 33.00 7.77 16.86
C SER A 151 32.04 6.75 16.26
N ALA A 152 31.08 6.25 17.04
CA ALA A 152 30.11 5.27 16.57
C ALA A 152 29.22 5.81 15.42
N VAL A 153 28.89 7.10 15.46
CA VAL A 153 28.13 7.76 14.37
C VAL A 153 29.02 7.92 13.13
N HIS A 154 30.30 8.26 13.30
CA HIS A 154 31.27 8.33 12.21
C HIS A 154 31.41 6.98 11.54
N ASP A 155 31.68 5.92 12.31
CA ASP A 155 31.85 4.56 11.80
C ASP A 155 30.59 4.04 11.06
N ALA A 156 29.41 4.48 11.51
CA ALA A 156 28.15 4.16 10.83
C ALA A 156 27.97 4.88 9.49
N LEU A 157 28.69 5.97 9.26
CA LEU A 157 28.66 6.76 8.02
C LEU A 157 29.83 6.47 7.10
N GLU A 158 30.80 5.71 7.57
CA GLU A 158 31.96 5.34 6.77
C GLU A 158 31.58 4.25 5.76
N GLY A 159 31.65 4.59 4.48
CA GLY A 159 31.29 3.69 3.40
C GLY A 159 31.75 4.19 2.04
N PHE A 160 31.47 3.39 1.01
CA PHE A 160 31.86 3.70 -0.35
C PHE A 160 30.63 3.77 -1.25
N ILE A 161 30.27 4.99 -1.68
CA ILE A 161 29.13 5.25 -2.55
C ILE A 161 29.58 5.59 -3.98
N ARG A 162 29.11 4.84 -4.96
CA ARG A 162 29.37 5.05 -6.39
C ARG A 162 28.36 6.04 -6.99
N GLN A 163 28.68 6.57 -8.17
CA GLN A 163 27.73 7.43 -8.89
C GLN A 163 26.41 6.70 -9.19
N SER A 164 26.46 5.44 -9.57
CA SER A 164 25.26 4.62 -9.79
C SER A 164 24.35 4.51 -8.55
N ASP A 165 24.94 4.45 -7.35
CA ASP A 165 24.18 4.39 -6.09
C ASP A 165 23.53 5.74 -5.79
N ARG A 166 24.23 6.86 -6.06
CA ARG A 166 23.68 8.22 -5.96
C ARG A 166 22.49 8.43 -6.90
N ASP A 167 22.59 7.92 -8.12
CA ASP A 167 21.52 8.03 -9.12
C ASP A 167 20.29 7.21 -8.72
N LEU A 168 20.47 6.07 -8.06
CA LEU A 168 19.38 5.28 -7.48
C LEU A 168 18.74 5.96 -6.25
N LEU A 169 19.50 6.73 -5.47
CA LEU A 169 18.97 7.49 -4.35
C LEU A 169 18.11 8.70 -4.77
N LYS A 170 18.26 9.19 -6.02
CA LYS A 170 17.47 10.30 -6.59
C LYS A 170 16.08 9.87 -7.06
N GLN A 171 15.86 8.59 -7.30
CA GLN A 171 14.57 8.01 -7.77
C GLN A 171 13.57 7.80 -6.62
#